data_e800982968e78ba988f486b2b1320d92
#
_entry.id   e800982968e78ba988f486b2b1320d92
#
_cell.length_a   1.000
_cell.length_b   1.000
_cell.length_c   1.000
_cell.angle_alpha   90.00
_cell.angle_beta   90.00
_cell.angle_gamma   90.00
#
_symmetry.space_group_name_H-M   'P 1'
#
loop_
_entity.id
_entity.type
_entity.pdbx_description
1 polymer ?
#
loop_
_entity_poly.entity_id
_entity_poly.type
_entity_poly.pdbx_seq_one_letter_code
_entity_poly.pdbx_strand_id
1 'polypeptide(L)'
;MKTIHVAAAAIRNQNGQVLLSMRHPDAHQGGLWEFPGGKLEPDESVAQALRRELLEELGIQITRHRSLIRIRHDYSDRRVLLDVHLVTAWQGQPRGLESQPLRWVTAPDLDAYPMPAADRPIVRALQLPPVYLITNPQVVDSRRFLENLGFALEQGVRLLQFRVFGLEKARHRRLARRALDLCREQGARMLMNHDLQLAQELDAHGVHPV
;
A
#
# COMPACT_ATOMS: atom_id res chain seq x y z
N MET A 1 12.20 -14.94 22.30
CA MET A 1 12.79 -13.85 21.50
C MET A 1 12.01 -12.57 21.79
N LYS A 2 12.69 -11.48 22.17
CA LYS A 2 11.99 -10.20 22.47
C LYS A 2 11.50 -9.57 21.16
N THR A 3 10.23 -9.16 21.13
CA THR A 3 9.68 -8.40 20.00
C THR A 3 10.04 -6.93 20.15
N ILE A 4 10.66 -6.35 19.13
CA ILE A 4 10.93 -4.91 19.04
C ILE A 4 9.75 -4.28 18.30
N HIS A 5 9.07 -3.33 18.92
CA HIS A 5 7.97 -2.58 18.31
C HIS A 5 8.53 -1.28 17.73
N VAL A 6 8.24 -1.01 16.47
CA VAL A 6 8.75 0.14 15.71
C VAL A 6 7.58 0.87 15.07
N ALA A 7 7.55 2.19 15.21
CA ALA A 7 6.66 3.09 14.48
C ALA A 7 7.39 3.62 13.24
N ALA A 8 6.86 3.41 12.05
CA ALA A 8 7.46 3.87 10.81
C ALA A 8 6.50 4.75 9.99
N ALA A 9 7.04 5.71 9.25
CA ALA A 9 6.28 6.69 8.48
C ALA A 9 6.48 6.55 6.98
N ALA A 10 5.44 6.21 6.25
CA ALA A 10 5.36 6.48 4.82
C ALA A 10 4.91 7.94 4.63
N ILE A 11 5.86 8.89 4.56
CA ILE A 11 5.58 10.32 4.41
C ILE A 11 5.36 10.61 2.94
N ARG A 12 4.14 11.04 2.56
CA ARG A 12 3.77 11.29 1.16
C ARG A 12 3.48 12.75 0.93
N ASN A 13 4.25 13.37 0.01
CA ASN A 13 4.06 14.77 -0.39
C ASN A 13 2.88 14.94 -1.36
N GLN A 14 2.59 16.21 -1.72
CA GLN A 14 1.50 16.58 -2.64
C GLN A 14 1.70 16.03 -4.07
N ASN A 15 2.95 15.74 -4.47
CA ASN A 15 3.28 15.13 -5.76
C ASN A 15 3.15 13.60 -5.76
N GLY A 16 2.67 13.01 -4.63
CA GLY A 16 2.52 11.56 -4.50
C GLY A 16 3.83 10.80 -4.21
N GLN A 17 4.97 11.51 -4.07
CA GLN A 17 6.25 10.90 -3.76
C GLN A 17 6.34 10.58 -2.26
N VAL A 18 7.07 9.52 -1.93
CA VAL A 18 7.30 9.04 -0.57
C VAL A 18 8.74 9.33 -0.16
N LEU A 19 8.94 9.79 1.08
CA LEU A 19 10.26 10.07 1.63
C LEU A 19 10.90 8.78 2.13
N LEU A 20 12.13 8.56 1.69
CA LEU A 20 13.03 7.53 2.21
C LEU A 20 14.21 8.21 2.93
N SER A 21 14.71 7.55 3.97
CA SER A 21 15.98 7.85 4.63
C SER A 21 16.97 6.70 4.45
N MET A 22 18.26 6.99 4.43
CA MET A 22 19.28 5.96 4.38
C MET A 22 19.75 5.65 5.80
N ARG A 23 19.77 4.35 6.15
CA ARG A 23 20.25 3.86 7.44
C ARG A 23 21.73 4.19 7.63
N HIS A 24 22.08 4.59 8.87
CA HIS A 24 23.48 4.83 9.19
C HIS A 24 24.33 3.57 8.89
N PRO A 25 25.54 3.71 8.31
CA PRO A 25 26.37 2.55 7.95
C PRO A 25 26.63 1.57 9.09
N ASP A 26 26.76 2.06 10.32
CA ASP A 26 27.02 1.24 11.51
C ASP A 26 25.75 0.62 12.12
N ALA A 27 24.57 0.96 11.61
CA ALA A 27 23.31 0.38 12.08
C ALA A 27 23.12 -1.05 11.53
N HIS A 28 22.25 -1.83 12.18
CA HIS A 28 21.80 -3.12 11.62
C HIS A 28 21.22 -2.90 10.22
N GLN A 29 21.74 -3.59 9.21
CA GLN A 29 21.44 -3.37 7.79
C GLN A 29 21.74 -1.94 7.31
N GLY A 30 22.86 -1.37 7.73
CA GLY A 30 23.34 -0.05 7.34
C GLY A 30 23.50 0.09 5.83
N GLY A 31 23.32 1.32 5.33
CA GLY A 31 23.41 1.66 3.92
C GLY A 31 22.15 1.28 3.09
N LEU A 32 21.16 0.63 3.67
CA LEU A 32 19.86 0.40 3.03
C LEU A 32 18.95 1.62 3.21
N TRP A 33 18.01 1.78 2.27
CA TRP A 33 16.94 2.75 2.37
C TRP A 33 15.81 2.21 3.24
N GLU A 34 15.18 3.07 4.02
CA GLU A 34 14.07 2.72 4.89
C GLU A 34 13.01 3.82 4.97
N PHE A 35 11.87 3.48 5.56
CA PHE A 35 10.87 4.47 5.95
C PHE A 35 11.26 5.06 7.31
N PRO A 36 11.35 6.42 7.45
CA PRO A 36 11.75 7.07 8.70
C PRO A 36 10.92 6.62 9.89
N GLY A 37 11.53 6.55 11.08
CA GLY A 37 10.88 6.15 12.31
C GLY A 37 11.76 5.28 13.19
N GLY A 38 11.27 4.93 14.38
CA GLY A 38 12.07 4.23 15.35
C GLY A 38 11.29 3.38 16.33
N LYS A 39 12.00 2.93 17.38
CA LYS A 39 11.43 2.05 18.39
C LYS A 39 10.50 2.80 19.32
N LEU A 40 9.42 2.15 19.75
CA LEU A 40 8.59 2.66 20.82
C LEU A 40 9.39 2.62 22.14
N GLU A 41 9.30 3.69 22.92
CA GLU A 41 9.75 3.74 24.30
C GLU A 41 8.72 3.07 25.24
N PRO A 42 9.09 2.74 26.49
CA PRO A 42 8.14 2.25 27.49
C PRO A 42 6.94 3.22 27.63
N ASP A 43 5.73 2.65 27.66
CA ASP A 43 4.47 3.37 27.81
C ASP A 43 4.12 4.37 26.68
N GLU A 44 4.87 4.33 25.58
CA GLU A 44 4.65 5.19 24.42
C GLU A 44 3.66 4.53 23.44
N SER A 45 2.66 5.30 23.00
CA SER A 45 1.81 4.88 21.87
C SER A 45 2.51 5.04 20.54
N VAL A 46 2.08 4.27 19.52
CA VAL A 46 2.61 4.37 18.15
C VAL A 46 2.57 5.81 17.61
N ALA A 47 1.49 6.56 17.92
CA ALA A 47 1.35 7.94 17.47
C ALA A 47 2.33 8.91 18.19
N GLN A 48 2.70 8.64 19.43
CA GLN A 48 3.71 9.42 20.16
C GLN A 48 5.10 9.12 19.63
N ALA A 49 5.46 7.83 19.50
CA ALA A 49 6.73 7.41 18.90
C ALA A 49 6.93 8.03 17.52
N LEU A 50 5.89 7.94 16.67
CA LEU A 50 5.95 8.51 15.34
C LEU A 50 6.22 10.02 15.34
N ARG A 51 5.58 10.78 16.25
CA ARG A 51 5.81 12.23 16.36
C ARG A 51 7.21 12.55 16.87
N ARG A 52 7.67 11.84 17.89
CA ARG A 52 9.01 12.02 18.48
C ARG A 52 10.08 11.70 17.44
N GLU A 53 10.06 10.51 16.85
CA GLU A 53 11.06 10.07 15.88
C GLU A 53 11.14 11.00 14.64
N LEU A 54 10.01 11.41 14.07
CA LEU A 54 10.02 12.29 12.91
C LEU A 54 10.44 13.72 13.25
N LEU A 55 10.26 14.16 14.49
CA LEU A 55 10.83 15.43 14.95
C LEU A 55 12.35 15.32 15.13
N GLU A 56 12.83 14.23 15.73
CA GLU A 56 14.26 13.98 16.01
C GLU A 56 15.05 13.74 14.72
N GLU A 57 14.57 12.85 13.85
CA GLU A 57 15.31 12.47 12.64
C GLU A 57 15.17 13.49 11.50
N LEU A 58 13.99 14.14 11.35
CA LEU A 58 13.66 14.94 10.18
C LEU A 58 13.31 16.40 10.48
N GLY A 59 13.14 16.80 11.75
CA GLY A 59 12.73 18.14 12.15
C GLY A 59 11.31 18.52 11.74
N ILE A 60 10.42 17.55 11.57
CA ILE A 60 9.03 17.80 11.16
C ILE A 60 8.03 17.45 12.26
N GLN A 61 6.95 18.22 12.34
CA GLN A 61 5.82 17.96 13.23
C GLN A 61 4.64 17.44 12.41
N ILE A 62 4.28 16.16 12.58
CA ILE A 62 3.17 15.57 11.83
C ILE A 62 1.83 16.07 12.35
N THR A 63 0.95 16.43 11.41
CA THR A 63 -0.39 16.96 11.71
C THR A 63 -1.51 16.04 11.24
N ARG A 64 -1.26 15.22 10.19
CA ARG A 64 -2.23 14.25 9.70
C ARG A 64 -1.55 12.94 9.30
N HIS A 65 -1.98 11.87 9.94
CA HIS A 65 -1.54 10.51 9.62
C HIS A 65 -2.69 9.51 9.82
N ARG A 66 -2.57 8.34 9.22
CA ARG A 66 -3.44 7.18 9.45
C ARG A 66 -2.62 5.90 9.40
N SER A 67 -3.10 4.85 10.04
CA SER A 67 -2.49 3.52 9.90
C SER A 67 -2.51 3.09 8.42
N LEU A 68 -1.41 2.52 7.95
CA LEU A 68 -1.26 1.95 6.62
C LEU A 68 -1.24 0.44 6.67
N ILE A 69 -0.27 -0.14 7.38
CA ILE A 69 -0.08 -1.58 7.49
C ILE A 69 0.69 -1.91 8.78
N ARG A 70 0.41 -3.09 9.35
CA ARG A 70 1.17 -3.66 10.45
C ARG A 70 1.85 -4.93 9.98
N ILE A 71 3.16 -5.05 10.23
CA ILE A 71 4.00 -6.12 9.71
C ILE A 71 4.73 -6.78 10.86
N ARG A 72 4.62 -8.10 10.97
CA ARG A 72 5.52 -8.92 11.79
C ARG A 72 6.60 -9.50 10.89
N HIS A 73 7.84 -9.31 11.30
CA HIS A 73 8.98 -9.88 10.60
C HIS A 73 9.95 -10.51 11.59
N ASP A 74 10.33 -11.76 11.33
CA ASP A 74 11.26 -12.50 12.15
C ASP A 74 12.62 -12.52 11.42
N TYR A 75 13.60 -11.78 11.97
CA TYR A 75 15.00 -11.93 11.61
C TYR A 75 15.63 -13.10 12.39
N SER A 76 16.81 -13.53 12.01
CA SER A 76 17.51 -14.63 12.69
C SER A 76 17.81 -14.34 14.18
N ASP A 77 18.01 -13.07 14.54
CA ASP A 77 18.43 -12.61 15.86
C ASP A 77 17.32 -11.89 16.65
N ARG A 78 16.25 -11.43 15.98
CA ARG A 78 15.18 -10.63 16.61
C ARG A 78 13.87 -10.72 15.85
N ARG A 79 12.80 -10.46 16.57
CA ARG A 79 11.45 -10.26 15.99
C ARG A 79 11.13 -8.77 15.97
N VAL A 80 10.56 -8.28 14.87
CA VAL A 80 10.15 -6.88 14.72
C VAL A 80 8.65 -6.81 14.42
N LEU A 81 7.96 -5.89 15.08
CA LEU A 81 6.60 -5.48 14.75
C LEU A 81 6.68 -4.04 14.24
N LEU A 82 6.47 -3.85 12.93
CA LEU A 82 6.38 -2.53 12.32
C LEU A 82 4.93 -2.07 12.32
N ASP A 83 4.65 -0.95 12.96
CA ASP A 83 3.38 -0.22 12.86
C ASP A 83 3.58 0.96 11.92
N VAL A 84 3.14 0.82 10.67
CA VAL A 84 3.41 1.78 9.61
C VAL A 84 2.24 2.73 9.42
N HIS A 85 2.52 4.04 9.45
CA HIS A 85 1.53 5.07 9.21
C HIS A 85 1.80 5.84 7.92
N LEU A 86 0.74 6.12 7.16
CA LEU A 86 0.78 7.06 6.06
C LEU A 86 0.62 8.48 6.61
N VAL A 87 1.67 9.29 6.48
CA VAL A 87 1.70 10.71 6.86
C VAL A 87 1.44 11.55 5.62
N THR A 88 0.44 12.44 5.67
CA THR A 88 0.02 13.27 4.51
C THR A 88 0.00 14.76 4.80
N ALA A 89 0.26 15.18 6.05
CA ALA A 89 0.45 16.59 6.39
C ALA A 89 1.40 16.73 7.60
N TRP A 90 2.26 17.72 7.53
CA TRP A 90 3.23 18.06 8.56
C TRP A 90 3.61 19.54 8.48
N GLN A 91 4.26 20.06 9.52
CA GLN A 91 4.89 21.37 9.58
C GLN A 91 6.42 21.19 9.55
N GLY A 92 7.13 22.18 9.00
CA GLY A 92 8.57 22.12 8.81
C GLY A 92 8.98 21.55 7.46
N GLN A 93 10.27 21.60 7.17
CA GLN A 93 10.87 21.04 5.96
C GLN A 93 11.71 19.82 6.35
N PRO A 94 11.43 18.63 5.83
CA PRO A 94 12.19 17.42 6.16
C PRO A 94 13.68 17.60 5.82
N ARG A 95 14.54 17.35 6.80
CA ARG A 95 16.01 17.36 6.69
C ARG A 95 16.57 16.18 7.46
N GLY A 96 17.64 15.58 7.01
CA GLY A 96 18.33 14.52 7.74
C GLY A 96 19.12 15.11 8.90
N LEU A 97 18.52 15.19 10.10
CA LEU A 97 19.16 15.78 11.28
C LEU A 97 20.27 14.92 11.87
N GLU A 98 20.29 13.64 11.53
CA GLU A 98 21.35 12.70 11.86
C GLU A 98 22.37 12.54 10.71
N SER A 99 22.42 13.52 9.80
CA SER A 99 23.29 13.50 8.59
C SER A 99 22.93 12.38 7.59
N GLN A 100 21.80 11.71 7.75
CA GLN A 100 21.32 10.68 6.83
C GLN A 100 20.83 11.28 5.52
N PRO A 101 21.18 10.68 4.35
CA PRO A 101 20.63 11.06 3.06
C PRO A 101 19.10 10.84 3.02
N LEU A 102 18.39 11.80 2.45
CA LEU A 102 16.94 11.73 2.22
C LEU A 102 16.65 11.72 0.73
N ARG A 103 15.59 11.01 0.32
CA ARG A 103 15.14 10.98 -1.07
C ARG A 103 13.63 10.89 -1.19
N TRP A 104 13.05 11.75 -2.04
CA TRP A 104 11.66 11.65 -2.47
C TRP A 104 11.56 10.72 -3.66
N VAL A 105 10.74 9.67 -3.57
CA VAL A 105 10.62 8.60 -4.56
C VAL A 105 9.16 8.38 -4.91
N THR A 106 8.84 8.19 -6.19
CA THR A 106 7.48 7.82 -6.59
C THR A 106 7.18 6.37 -6.21
N ALA A 107 5.92 6.04 -5.94
CA ALA A 107 5.56 4.70 -5.51
C ALA A 107 5.99 3.59 -6.50
N PRO A 108 5.89 3.77 -7.84
CA PRO A 108 6.40 2.79 -8.80
C PRO A 108 7.91 2.56 -8.73
N ASP A 109 8.70 3.58 -8.35
CA ASP A 109 10.16 3.51 -8.34
C ASP A 109 10.74 2.94 -7.04
N LEU A 110 9.92 2.71 -6.00
CA LEU A 110 10.38 2.22 -4.70
C LEU A 110 11.10 0.88 -4.79
N ASP A 111 10.76 0.01 -5.74
CA ASP A 111 11.42 -1.29 -5.92
C ASP A 111 12.88 -1.19 -6.37
N ALA A 112 13.30 -0.06 -6.93
CA ALA A 112 14.69 0.19 -7.30
C ALA A 112 15.61 0.49 -6.10
N TYR A 113 15.05 0.73 -4.92
CA TYR A 113 15.80 1.05 -3.72
C TYR A 113 16.04 -0.20 -2.87
N PRO A 114 17.30 -0.54 -2.52
CA PRO A 114 17.59 -1.65 -1.62
C PRO A 114 17.07 -1.31 -0.22
N MET A 115 16.19 -2.16 0.31
CA MET A 115 15.52 -1.99 1.60
C MET A 115 15.60 -3.26 2.46
N PRO A 116 15.48 -3.14 3.80
CA PRO A 116 15.25 -4.27 4.68
C PRO A 116 14.07 -5.14 4.22
N ALA A 117 14.14 -6.44 4.46
CA ALA A 117 13.07 -7.37 4.06
C ALA A 117 11.70 -7.01 4.69
N ALA A 118 11.73 -6.46 5.92
CA ALA A 118 10.52 -6.01 6.62
C ALA A 118 9.80 -4.84 5.93
N ASP A 119 10.49 -4.05 5.09
CA ASP A 119 9.92 -2.88 4.42
C ASP A 119 9.23 -3.22 3.09
N ARG A 120 9.53 -4.39 2.50
CA ARG A 120 8.93 -4.83 1.24
C ARG A 120 7.40 -4.83 1.22
N PRO A 121 6.69 -5.28 2.28
CA PRO A 121 5.23 -5.18 2.32
C PRO A 121 4.71 -3.74 2.34
N ILE A 122 5.49 -2.77 2.89
CA ILE A 122 5.14 -1.34 2.88
C ILE A 122 5.14 -0.82 1.45
N VAL A 123 6.20 -1.13 0.68
CA VAL A 123 6.31 -0.77 -0.74
C VAL A 123 5.09 -1.25 -1.51
N ARG A 124 4.72 -2.53 -1.34
CA ARG A 124 3.53 -3.10 -1.98
C ARG A 124 2.24 -2.40 -1.59
N ALA A 125 2.07 -2.06 -0.30
CA ALA A 125 0.90 -1.33 0.18
C ALA A 125 0.80 0.08 -0.43
N LEU A 126 1.94 0.75 -0.64
CA LEU A 126 2.01 2.09 -1.25
C LEU A 126 1.74 2.06 -2.78
N GLN A 127 2.01 0.95 -3.44
CA GLN A 127 1.76 0.74 -4.87
C GLN A 127 0.31 0.32 -5.16
N LEU A 128 -0.46 -0.04 -4.13
CA LEU A 128 -1.89 -0.32 -4.32
C LEU A 128 -2.68 0.97 -4.57
N PRO A 129 -3.66 0.93 -5.48
CA PRO A 129 -4.62 2.02 -5.63
C PRO A 129 -5.35 2.32 -4.31
N PRO A 130 -5.71 3.59 -4.04
CA PRO A 130 -6.32 3.99 -2.78
C PRO A 130 -7.74 3.43 -2.59
N VAL A 131 -8.38 3.00 -3.67
CA VAL A 131 -9.74 2.44 -3.67
C VAL A 131 -9.70 1.03 -4.23
N TYR A 132 -10.24 0.08 -3.49
CA TYR A 132 -10.54 -1.28 -3.93
C TYR A 132 -12.05 -1.43 -4.04
N LEU A 133 -12.58 -1.39 -5.25
CA LEU A 133 -14.00 -1.56 -5.52
C LEU A 133 -14.36 -3.05 -5.56
N ILE A 134 -15.33 -3.45 -4.76
CA ILE A 134 -15.93 -4.79 -4.83
C ILE A 134 -17.30 -4.67 -5.47
N THR A 135 -17.54 -5.39 -6.57
CA THR A 135 -18.83 -5.32 -7.25
C THR A 135 -19.95 -5.93 -6.43
N ASN A 136 -21.18 -5.48 -6.68
CA ASN A 136 -22.35 -6.09 -6.05
C ASN A 136 -22.45 -7.57 -6.47
N PRO A 137 -22.63 -8.51 -5.51
CA PRO A 137 -22.75 -9.93 -5.83
C PRO A 137 -24.00 -10.29 -6.64
N GLN A 138 -25.05 -9.46 -6.59
CA GLN A 138 -26.30 -9.68 -7.33
C GLN A 138 -26.40 -8.71 -8.50
N VAL A 139 -26.38 -9.25 -9.72
CA VAL A 139 -26.51 -8.47 -10.96
C VAL A 139 -27.79 -8.87 -11.66
N VAL A 140 -28.82 -8.04 -11.55
CA VAL A 140 -30.11 -8.21 -12.26
C VAL A 140 -29.98 -7.77 -13.72
N ASP A 141 -29.42 -6.57 -13.94
CA ASP A 141 -29.22 -5.96 -15.25
C ASP A 141 -27.72 -5.79 -15.55
N SER A 142 -27.25 -6.56 -16.55
CA SER A 142 -25.86 -6.53 -16.98
C SER A 142 -25.45 -5.22 -17.65
N ARG A 143 -26.39 -4.53 -18.34
CA ARG A 143 -26.11 -3.25 -19.00
C ARG A 143 -25.87 -2.18 -17.94
N ARG A 144 -26.80 -2.04 -16.99
CA ARG A 144 -26.67 -1.08 -15.89
C ARG A 144 -25.42 -1.35 -15.03
N PHE A 145 -25.06 -2.63 -14.83
CA PHE A 145 -23.82 -3.00 -14.14
C PHE A 145 -22.59 -2.42 -14.84
N LEU A 146 -22.48 -2.58 -16.17
CA LEU A 146 -21.36 -2.08 -16.96
C LEU A 146 -21.32 -0.56 -17.03
N GLU A 147 -22.48 0.11 -17.11
CA GLU A 147 -22.57 1.57 -17.06
C GLU A 147 -22.05 2.11 -15.71
N ASN A 148 -22.49 1.51 -14.59
CA ASN A 148 -22.01 1.89 -13.26
C ASN A 148 -20.51 1.60 -13.07
N LEU A 149 -20.00 0.50 -13.62
CA LEU A 149 -18.59 0.19 -13.62
C LEU A 149 -17.80 1.23 -14.42
N GLY A 150 -18.24 1.57 -15.62
CA GLY A 150 -17.62 2.62 -16.44
C GLY A 150 -17.52 3.94 -15.69
N PHE A 151 -18.62 4.38 -15.07
CA PHE A 151 -18.65 5.59 -14.27
C PHE A 151 -17.63 5.52 -13.10
N ALA A 152 -17.54 4.40 -12.37
CA ALA A 152 -16.57 4.24 -11.28
C ALA A 152 -15.12 4.33 -11.78
N LEU A 153 -14.83 3.75 -12.94
CA LEU A 153 -13.50 3.80 -13.57
C LEU A 153 -13.15 5.22 -14.01
N GLU A 154 -14.11 5.98 -14.56
CA GLU A 154 -13.95 7.41 -14.89
C GLU A 154 -13.67 8.26 -13.65
N GLN A 155 -14.26 7.90 -12.48
CA GLN A 155 -13.97 8.54 -11.20
C GLN A 155 -12.61 8.13 -10.59
N GLY A 156 -11.79 7.36 -11.30
CA GLY A 156 -10.43 7.04 -10.90
C GLY A 156 -10.27 5.72 -10.11
N VAL A 157 -11.27 4.86 -10.08
CA VAL A 157 -11.09 3.49 -9.56
C VAL A 157 -10.09 2.75 -10.46
N ARG A 158 -9.06 2.13 -9.84
CA ARG A 158 -7.99 1.42 -10.57
C ARG A 158 -7.74 0.01 -10.05
N LEU A 159 -8.51 -0.44 -9.05
CA LEU A 159 -8.48 -1.81 -8.55
C LEU A 159 -9.91 -2.27 -8.27
N LEU A 160 -10.30 -3.40 -8.87
CA LEU A 160 -11.64 -3.95 -8.83
C LEU A 160 -11.61 -5.43 -8.48
N GLN A 161 -12.54 -5.89 -7.63
CA GLN A 161 -12.88 -7.30 -7.49
C GLN A 161 -14.20 -7.56 -8.22
N PHE A 162 -14.16 -8.39 -9.25
CA PHE A 162 -15.37 -8.89 -9.91
C PHE A 162 -15.98 -10.01 -9.08
N ARG A 163 -16.98 -9.66 -8.26
CA ARG A 163 -17.69 -10.54 -7.34
C ARG A 163 -19.16 -10.58 -7.72
N VAL A 164 -19.52 -11.52 -8.60
CA VAL A 164 -20.90 -11.67 -9.11
C VAL A 164 -21.33 -13.13 -8.97
N PHE A 165 -22.51 -13.36 -8.43
CA PHE A 165 -23.07 -14.69 -8.19
C PHE A 165 -24.44 -14.83 -8.86
N GLY A 166 -24.93 -16.07 -8.96
CA GLY A 166 -26.29 -16.38 -9.38
C GLY A 166 -26.60 -16.17 -10.87
N LEU A 167 -25.57 -15.90 -11.69
CA LEU A 167 -25.75 -15.86 -13.13
C LEU A 167 -25.47 -17.23 -13.76
N GLU A 168 -26.18 -17.51 -14.85
CA GLU A 168 -25.86 -18.64 -15.72
C GLU A 168 -24.40 -18.50 -16.22
N LYS A 169 -23.67 -19.64 -16.33
CA LYS A 169 -22.24 -19.68 -16.59
C LYS A 169 -21.81 -18.86 -17.82
N ALA A 170 -22.52 -18.98 -18.93
CA ALA A 170 -22.21 -18.25 -20.15
C ALA A 170 -22.44 -16.74 -20.01
N ARG A 171 -23.50 -16.33 -19.28
CA ARG A 171 -23.78 -14.94 -18.99
C ARG A 171 -22.75 -14.34 -18.05
N HIS A 172 -22.36 -15.06 -16.98
CA HIS A 172 -21.30 -14.67 -16.05
C HIS A 172 -19.98 -14.41 -16.78
N ARG A 173 -19.55 -15.36 -17.63
CA ARG A 173 -18.34 -15.25 -18.46
C ARG A 173 -18.37 -14.04 -19.40
N ARG A 174 -19.48 -13.81 -20.11
CA ARG A 174 -19.63 -12.65 -21.00
C ARG A 174 -19.54 -11.34 -20.23
N LEU A 175 -20.19 -11.27 -19.06
CA LEU A 175 -20.16 -10.08 -18.20
C LEU A 175 -18.75 -9.81 -17.66
N ALA A 176 -18.07 -10.85 -17.18
CA ALA A 176 -16.69 -10.75 -16.69
C ALA A 176 -15.73 -10.25 -17.78
N ARG A 177 -15.84 -10.76 -19.02
CA ARG A 177 -15.03 -10.30 -20.15
C ARG A 177 -15.23 -8.83 -20.43
N ARG A 178 -16.49 -8.37 -20.56
CA ARG A 178 -16.79 -6.96 -20.82
C ARG A 178 -16.34 -6.04 -19.68
N ALA A 179 -16.48 -6.48 -18.44
CA ALA A 179 -15.96 -5.75 -17.28
C ALA A 179 -14.42 -5.64 -17.31
N LEU A 180 -13.74 -6.72 -17.69
CA LEU A 180 -12.28 -6.73 -17.84
C LEU A 180 -11.81 -5.81 -18.97
N ASP A 181 -12.50 -5.79 -20.10
CA ASP A 181 -12.19 -4.91 -21.23
C ASP A 181 -12.31 -3.44 -20.82
N LEU A 182 -13.40 -3.04 -20.13
CA LEU A 182 -13.54 -1.70 -19.56
C LEU A 182 -12.41 -1.35 -18.58
N CYS A 183 -12.00 -2.30 -17.73
CA CYS A 183 -10.88 -2.07 -16.81
C CYS A 183 -9.58 -1.83 -17.58
N ARG A 184 -9.28 -2.62 -18.61
CA ARG A 184 -8.08 -2.47 -19.44
C ARG A 184 -8.04 -1.13 -20.18
N GLU A 185 -9.16 -0.70 -20.76
CA GLU A 185 -9.30 0.60 -21.44
C GLU A 185 -8.95 1.77 -20.51
N GLN A 186 -9.27 1.63 -19.22
CA GLN A 186 -9.04 2.66 -18.19
C GLN A 186 -7.76 2.42 -17.34
N GLY A 187 -6.90 1.47 -17.72
CA GLY A 187 -5.69 1.13 -16.97
C GLY A 187 -5.96 0.62 -15.56
N ALA A 188 -7.14 0.03 -15.32
CA ALA A 188 -7.50 -0.55 -14.03
C ALA A 188 -7.22 -2.06 -13.99
N ARG A 189 -6.94 -2.58 -12.79
CA ARG A 189 -6.75 -4.01 -12.55
C ARG A 189 -8.04 -4.64 -12.05
N MET A 190 -8.44 -5.78 -12.63
CA MET A 190 -9.58 -6.56 -12.18
C MET A 190 -9.11 -7.92 -11.63
N LEU A 191 -9.52 -8.22 -10.40
CA LEU A 191 -9.34 -9.51 -9.77
C LEU A 191 -10.65 -10.29 -9.84
N MET A 192 -10.57 -11.58 -10.17
CA MET A 192 -11.72 -12.48 -10.08
C MET A 192 -11.92 -12.93 -8.64
N ASN A 193 -13.19 -13.07 -8.22
CA ASN A 193 -13.51 -13.62 -6.90
C ASN A 193 -13.49 -15.16 -6.98
N HIS A 194 -12.50 -15.81 -6.36
CA HIS A 194 -12.28 -17.27 -6.26
C HIS A 194 -12.11 -18.06 -7.57
N ASP A 195 -12.53 -17.55 -8.70
CA ASP A 195 -12.56 -18.29 -9.97
C ASP A 195 -11.21 -18.20 -10.68
N LEU A 196 -10.27 -19.09 -10.29
CA LEU A 196 -8.95 -19.15 -10.89
C LEU A 196 -9.02 -19.58 -12.37
N GLN A 197 -9.92 -20.52 -12.71
CA GLN A 197 -10.06 -21.01 -14.06
C GLN A 197 -10.51 -19.90 -15.01
N LEU A 198 -11.56 -19.16 -14.62
CA LEU A 198 -12.06 -18.04 -15.42
C LEU A 198 -11.05 -16.89 -15.46
N ALA A 199 -10.31 -16.64 -14.37
CA ALA A 199 -9.25 -15.64 -14.36
C ALA A 199 -8.15 -15.94 -15.40
N GLN A 200 -7.69 -17.18 -15.45
CA GLN A 200 -6.70 -17.63 -16.45
C GLN A 200 -7.26 -17.58 -17.87
N GLU A 201 -8.49 -18.05 -18.07
CA GLU A 201 -9.14 -18.05 -19.37
C GLU A 201 -9.36 -16.65 -19.96
N LEU A 202 -9.67 -15.66 -19.12
CA LEU A 202 -9.87 -14.26 -19.51
C LEU A 202 -8.58 -13.45 -19.48
N ASP A 203 -7.47 -14.00 -19.00
CA ASP A 203 -6.25 -13.26 -18.69
C ASP A 203 -6.52 -12.07 -17.77
N ALA A 204 -7.25 -12.31 -16.68
CA ALA A 204 -7.51 -11.31 -15.66
C ALA A 204 -6.23 -11.03 -14.84
N HIS A 205 -6.19 -9.86 -14.19
CA HIS A 205 -5.00 -9.40 -13.46
C HIS A 205 -4.69 -10.20 -12.19
N GLY A 206 -5.58 -11.12 -11.80
CA GLY A 206 -5.38 -12.02 -10.66
C GLY A 206 -6.69 -12.52 -10.07
N VAL A 207 -6.55 -13.18 -8.92
CA VAL A 207 -7.67 -13.75 -8.15
C VAL A 207 -7.59 -13.24 -6.72
N HIS A 208 -8.73 -12.88 -6.15
CA HIS A 208 -8.87 -12.65 -4.73
C HIS A 208 -9.27 -13.97 -4.06
N PRO A 209 -8.39 -14.64 -3.31
CA PRO A 209 -8.72 -15.84 -2.54
C PRO A 209 -9.63 -15.48 -1.35
N VAL A 210 -10.35 -16.45 -0.81
CA VAL A 210 -11.10 -16.33 0.47
C VAL A 210 -10.24 -16.71 1.61
#